data_ff7532da3419eb10ff0e6067182b5823
#
_entry.id   ff7532da3419eb10ff0e6067182b5823
#
_cell.length_a   1.000
_cell.length_b   1.000
_cell.length_c   1.000
_cell.angle_alpha   90.00
_cell.angle_beta   90.00
_cell.angle_gamma   90.00
#
_symmetry.space_group_name_H-M   'P 1'
#
loop_
_entity.id
_entity.type
_entity.pdbx_description
1 polymer ?
#
loop_
_entity_poly.entity_id
_entity_poly.type
_entity_poly.pdbx_seq_one_letter_code
_entity_poly.pdbx_strand_id
1 'polypeptide(L)'
;SLNMARGKPAKDQLDLSMPMLDIISSTTECVDEAGTDLRNYGILDGIEEAKVLMASMLDDDPANVIVFGNSSLNIMYDTVMRCWVFGTLGATPWSQLEEVKFLCPVPGYDRHFGVTEAFGIKMIPVPMNEDGPDMDVVKELVANDASVKGIWCVPKYSNPGGVTYSDEVVRELASMPTAADDFRIFWDNAYTVHHLYDDVADQDQLLDIADACVEAGNPNRYFKFGSTSKVTLPGAGISAMAASPENIADIKARMGVQTIGHDKINQLRHVKFLKDADGIAEHMAKHAAII
;
A
#
# COMPACT_ATOMS: atom_id res chain seq x y z
N SER A 1 -11.77 1.29 -30.60
CA SER A 1 -10.47 0.84 -30.17
C SER A 1 -10.45 0.73 -28.63
N LEU A 2 -10.05 -0.40 -28.12
CA LEU A 2 -9.86 -0.59 -26.67
C LEU A 2 -8.61 0.18 -26.23
N ASN A 3 -8.77 1.06 -25.26
CA ASN A 3 -7.63 1.76 -24.64
C ASN A 3 -7.21 1.01 -23.37
N MET A 4 -6.11 0.25 -23.45
CA MET A 4 -5.57 -0.53 -22.34
C MET A 4 -4.43 0.20 -21.60
N ALA A 5 -4.23 1.49 -21.83
CA ALA A 5 -3.12 2.24 -21.27
C ALA A 5 -3.22 2.47 -19.74
N ARG A 6 -4.40 2.28 -19.13
CA ARG A 6 -4.61 2.40 -17.67
C ARG A 6 -5.71 1.46 -17.20
N GLY A 7 -5.44 0.71 -16.12
CA GLY A 7 -6.43 -0.09 -15.42
C GLY A 7 -7.43 0.80 -14.66
N LYS A 8 -8.49 1.21 -15.34
CA LYS A 8 -9.62 1.93 -14.73
C LYS A 8 -10.78 0.97 -14.54
N PRO A 9 -11.48 1.00 -13.39
CA PRO A 9 -12.72 0.27 -13.24
C PRO A 9 -13.71 0.66 -14.34
N ALA A 10 -14.41 -0.33 -14.89
CA ALA A 10 -15.49 -0.11 -15.86
C ALA A 10 -16.69 0.57 -15.19
N LYS A 11 -17.58 1.16 -15.97
CA LYS A 11 -18.77 1.85 -15.45
C LYS A 11 -19.60 0.93 -14.55
N ASP A 12 -19.83 -0.31 -14.98
CA ASP A 12 -20.65 -1.28 -14.24
C ASP A 12 -20.02 -1.66 -12.91
N GLN A 13 -18.68 -1.70 -12.83
CA GLN A 13 -17.95 -1.90 -11.57
C GLN A 13 -18.12 -0.70 -10.63
N LEU A 14 -18.07 0.53 -11.15
CA LEU A 14 -18.30 1.74 -10.35
C LEU A 14 -19.73 1.81 -9.83
N ASP A 15 -20.70 1.39 -10.64
CA ASP A 15 -22.14 1.38 -10.29
C ASP A 15 -22.41 0.48 -9.06
N LEU A 16 -21.60 -0.57 -8.81
CA LEU A 16 -21.69 -1.41 -7.61
C LEU A 16 -21.50 -0.63 -6.32
N SER A 17 -20.70 0.43 -6.36
CA SER A 17 -20.36 1.26 -5.19
C SER A 17 -21.20 2.53 -5.08
N MET A 18 -22.08 2.82 -6.03
CA MET A 18 -22.95 4.00 -5.96
C MET A 18 -23.83 4.06 -4.71
N PRO A 19 -24.39 2.94 -4.20
CA PRO A 19 -25.18 2.97 -2.97
C PRO A 19 -24.45 3.51 -1.75
N MET A 20 -23.10 3.47 -1.72
CA MET A 20 -22.34 4.04 -0.59
C MET A 20 -22.54 5.55 -0.46
N LEU A 21 -22.91 6.26 -1.53
CA LEU A 21 -23.11 7.70 -1.49
C LEU A 21 -24.35 8.10 -0.67
N ASP A 22 -25.31 7.19 -0.51
CA ASP A 22 -26.54 7.41 0.26
C ASP A 22 -26.40 7.09 1.75
N ILE A 23 -25.27 6.46 2.17
CA ILE A 23 -25.05 6.00 3.56
C ILE A 23 -24.87 7.18 4.52
N ILE A 24 -24.21 8.24 4.07
CA ILE A 24 -24.02 9.46 4.88
C ILE A 24 -24.89 10.57 4.31
N SER A 25 -25.80 11.05 5.14
CA SER A 25 -26.70 12.16 4.82
C SER A 25 -26.66 13.21 5.93
N SER A 26 -27.41 14.30 5.77
CA SER A 26 -27.53 15.36 6.81
C SER A 26 -28.20 14.86 8.11
N THR A 27 -28.81 13.70 8.11
CA THR A 27 -29.43 13.09 9.28
C THR A 27 -28.63 11.95 9.89
N THR A 28 -27.47 11.63 9.29
CA THR A 28 -26.58 10.59 9.82
C THR A 28 -25.83 11.12 11.04
N GLU A 29 -25.84 10.36 12.11
CA GLU A 29 -24.95 10.61 13.25
C GLU A 29 -23.50 10.23 12.84
N CYS A 30 -22.66 11.27 12.67
CA CYS A 30 -21.28 11.09 12.23
C CYS A 30 -20.34 10.98 13.42
N VAL A 31 -20.44 9.87 14.14
CA VAL A 31 -19.58 9.50 15.27
C VAL A 31 -18.94 8.15 15.03
N ASP A 32 -17.74 7.95 15.59
CA ASP A 32 -17.12 6.63 15.68
C ASP A 32 -17.71 5.81 16.86
N GLU A 33 -17.27 4.56 17.02
CA GLU A 33 -17.70 3.69 18.11
C GLU A 33 -17.31 4.23 19.50
N ALA A 34 -16.29 5.09 19.58
CA ALA A 34 -15.90 5.78 20.82
C ALA A 34 -16.75 7.02 21.12
N GLY A 35 -17.66 7.39 20.23
CA GLY A 35 -18.52 8.57 20.36
C GLY A 35 -17.83 9.90 19.95
N THR A 36 -16.74 9.84 19.21
CA THR A 36 -16.04 11.03 18.72
C THR A 36 -16.78 11.63 17.53
N ASP A 37 -17.02 12.94 17.54
CA ASP A 37 -17.62 13.65 16.41
C ASP A 37 -16.64 13.75 15.24
N LEU A 38 -16.92 13.00 14.17
CA LEU A 38 -16.07 12.87 13.00
C LEU A 38 -16.12 14.05 12.04
N ARG A 39 -16.99 15.02 12.28
CA ARG A 39 -17.10 16.25 11.48
C ARG A 39 -16.02 17.28 11.80
N ASN A 40 -15.27 17.08 12.89
CA ASN A 40 -14.28 18.03 13.37
C ASN A 40 -12.84 17.52 13.13
N TYR A 41 -11.86 18.33 13.45
CA TYR A 41 -10.45 18.00 13.43
C TYR A 41 -10.10 16.83 14.37
N GLY A 42 -8.93 16.25 14.17
CA GLY A 42 -8.36 15.22 15.04
C GLY A 42 -8.33 13.83 14.41
N ILE A 43 -7.91 12.86 15.20
CA ILE A 43 -7.70 11.46 14.79
C ILE A 43 -6.73 11.41 13.60
N LEU A 44 -5.45 11.66 13.88
CA LEU A 44 -4.41 11.80 12.89
C LEU A 44 -4.27 10.58 11.97
N ASP A 45 -4.38 9.37 12.51
CA ASP A 45 -4.10 8.10 11.85
C ASP A 45 -5.35 7.36 11.34
N GLY A 46 -6.51 7.98 11.45
CA GLY A 46 -7.79 7.41 11.02
C GLY A 46 -8.61 6.83 12.15
N ILE A 47 -9.92 6.73 11.94
CA ILE A 47 -10.83 6.12 12.93
C ILE A 47 -10.51 4.63 13.09
N GLU A 48 -10.72 4.10 14.29
CA GLU A 48 -10.31 2.74 14.62
C GLU A 48 -10.97 1.70 13.71
N GLU A 49 -12.25 1.87 13.41
CA GLU A 49 -13.01 0.98 12.53
C GLU A 49 -12.44 0.98 11.09
N ALA A 50 -11.95 2.13 10.61
CA ALA A 50 -11.31 2.20 9.30
C ALA A 50 -9.92 1.57 9.31
N LYS A 51 -9.18 1.67 10.42
CA LYS A 51 -7.91 0.96 10.58
C LYS A 51 -8.12 -0.55 10.57
N VAL A 52 -9.14 -1.06 11.29
CA VAL A 52 -9.50 -2.48 11.27
C VAL A 52 -9.88 -2.94 9.87
N LEU A 53 -10.71 -2.16 9.15
CA LEU A 53 -11.10 -2.48 7.78
C LEU A 53 -9.90 -2.54 6.84
N MET A 54 -9.03 -1.53 6.88
CA MET A 54 -7.87 -1.46 6.00
C MET A 54 -6.78 -2.48 6.39
N ALA A 55 -6.65 -2.80 7.68
CA ALA A 55 -5.76 -3.85 8.16
C ALA A 55 -6.14 -5.21 7.58
N SER A 56 -7.44 -5.51 7.47
CA SER A 56 -7.91 -6.75 6.83
C SER A 56 -7.53 -6.83 5.34
N MET A 57 -7.43 -5.70 4.65
CA MET A 57 -6.97 -5.64 3.26
C MET A 57 -5.45 -5.73 3.13
N LEU A 58 -4.71 -5.20 4.12
CA LEU A 58 -3.24 -5.15 4.09
C LEU A 58 -2.60 -6.38 4.77
N ASP A 59 -3.41 -7.24 5.38
CA ASP A 59 -2.95 -8.37 6.18
C ASP A 59 -1.95 -7.91 7.26
N ASP A 60 -2.42 -7.01 8.16
CA ASP A 60 -1.59 -6.44 9.21
C ASP A 60 -2.41 -6.14 10.48
N ASP A 61 -1.75 -5.84 11.59
CA ASP A 61 -2.39 -5.40 12.83
C ASP A 61 -2.96 -3.98 12.66
N PRO A 62 -4.23 -3.72 13.03
CA PRO A 62 -4.80 -2.36 13.01
C PRO A 62 -3.96 -1.30 13.71
N ALA A 63 -3.23 -1.67 14.77
CA ALA A 63 -2.32 -0.78 15.49
C ALA A 63 -1.15 -0.27 14.62
N ASN A 64 -0.82 -1.02 13.56
CA ASN A 64 0.25 -0.70 12.61
C ASN A 64 -0.26 0.01 11.34
N VAL A 65 -1.54 0.38 11.29
CA VAL A 65 -2.17 0.97 10.10
C VAL A 65 -2.43 2.45 10.30
N ILE A 66 -2.17 3.23 9.26
CA ILE A 66 -2.59 4.63 9.14
C ILE A 66 -3.50 4.74 7.91
N VAL A 67 -4.69 5.32 8.10
CA VAL A 67 -5.65 5.58 7.01
C VAL A 67 -5.50 7.01 6.52
N PHE A 68 -5.43 7.16 5.20
CA PHE A 68 -5.19 8.42 4.50
C PHE A 68 -6.39 8.81 3.63
N GLY A 69 -6.17 9.75 2.72
CA GLY A 69 -7.11 10.15 1.68
C GLY A 69 -7.30 9.06 0.60
N ASN A 70 -7.74 9.44 -0.59
CA ASN A 70 -8.19 8.51 -1.62
C ASN A 70 -7.09 7.80 -2.43
N SER A 71 -5.82 8.13 -2.22
CA SER A 71 -4.75 7.68 -3.13
C SER A 71 -3.55 7.08 -2.41
N SER A 72 -3.29 5.79 -2.63
CA SER A 72 -2.05 5.15 -2.19
C SER A 72 -0.80 5.75 -2.87
N LEU A 73 -0.94 6.31 -4.08
CA LEU A 73 0.16 7.01 -4.74
C LEU A 73 0.62 8.23 -3.92
N ASN A 74 -0.30 8.98 -3.31
CA ASN A 74 0.05 10.06 -2.38
C ASN A 74 0.86 9.55 -1.20
N ILE A 75 0.45 8.42 -0.61
CA ILE A 75 1.17 7.83 0.54
C ILE A 75 2.57 7.42 0.12
N MET A 76 2.72 6.78 -1.04
CA MET A 76 4.03 6.36 -1.56
C MET A 76 4.94 7.57 -1.83
N TYR A 77 4.39 8.63 -2.44
CA TYR A 77 5.11 9.89 -2.64
C TYR A 77 5.54 10.50 -1.30
N ASP A 78 4.63 10.61 -0.33
CA ASP A 78 4.91 11.13 1.01
C ASP A 78 5.93 10.27 1.77
N THR A 79 5.93 8.96 1.56
CA THR A 79 6.90 8.05 2.19
C THR A 79 8.31 8.29 1.63
N VAL A 80 8.44 8.41 0.31
CA VAL A 80 9.71 8.78 -0.32
C VAL A 80 10.14 10.18 0.14
N MET A 81 9.22 11.15 0.18
CA MET A 81 9.48 12.51 0.66
C MET A 81 9.99 12.51 2.11
N ARG A 82 9.37 11.74 3.00
CA ARG A 82 9.84 11.63 4.40
C ARG A 82 11.25 11.06 4.49
N CYS A 83 11.54 9.99 3.75
CA CYS A 83 12.90 9.45 3.68
C CYS A 83 13.89 10.46 3.10
N TRP A 84 13.47 11.22 2.09
CA TRP A 84 14.28 12.24 1.43
C TRP A 84 14.63 13.41 2.35
N VAL A 85 13.65 13.92 3.10
CA VAL A 85 13.81 15.11 3.94
C VAL A 85 14.31 14.79 5.33
N PHE A 86 13.86 13.71 5.94
CA PHE A 86 14.08 13.42 7.36
C PHE A 86 14.90 12.15 7.61
N GLY A 87 15.10 11.30 6.60
CA GLY A 87 15.57 9.94 6.82
C GLY A 87 14.47 9.05 7.42
N THR A 88 14.79 7.81 7.71
CA THR A 88 13.89 6.85 8.37
C THR A 88 14.59 6.26 9.58
N LEU A 89 13.94 6.26 10.75
CA LEU A 89 14.43 5.73 12.02
C LEU A 89 15.85 6.23 12.39
N GLY A 90 16.10 7.53 12.18
CA GLY A 90 17.38 8.15 12.51
C GLY A 90 18.48 7.99 11.46
N ALA A 91 18.20 7.35 10.33
CA ALA A 91 19.13 7.30 9.21
C ALA A 91 19.34 8.69 8.58
N THR A 92 20.45 8.87 7.87
CA THR A 92 20.73 10.09 7.13
C THR A 92 19.63 10.38 6.12
N PRO A 93 19.09 11.61 6.07
CA PRO A 93 18.14 11.99 5.01
C PRO A 93 18.71 11.71 3.62
N TRP A 94 17.91 11.10 2.76
CA TRP A 94 18.39 10.72 1.42
C TRP A 94 18.84 11.91 0.58
N SER A 95 18.28 13.10 0.83
CA SER A 95 18.71 14.35 0.18
C SER A 95 20.14 14.79 0.54
N GLN A 96 20.73 14.23 1.58
CA GLN A 96 22.11 14.53 2.02
C GLN A 96 23.13 13.49 1.51
N LEU A 97 22.67 12.46 0.81
CA LEU A 97 23.52 11.44 0.22
C LEU A 97 23.97 11.88 -1.18
N GLU A 98 25.15 11.43 -1.58
CA GLU A 98 25.69 11.71 -2.91
C GLU A 98 24.83 11.09 -4.03
N GLU A 99 24.33 9.87 -3.80
CA GLU A 99 23.49 9.15 -4.74
C GLU A 99 22.45 8.31 -3.97
N VAL A 100 21.23 8.25 -4.51
CA VAL A 100 20.17 7.35 -4.06
C VAL A 100 19.68 6.54 -5.25
N LYS A 101 19.54 5.23 -5.07
CA LYS A 101 19.07 4.30 -6.09
C LYS A 101 17.86 3.53 -5.60
N PHE A 102 16.96 3.22 -6.54
CA PHE A 102 15.83 2.32 -6.33
C PHE A 102 15.84 1.21 -7.35
N LEU A 103 15.58 0.00 -6.91
CA LEU A 103 15.33 -1.14 -7.78
C LEU A 103 13.90 -1.05 -8.33
N CYS A 104 13.80 -1.15 -9.63
CA CYS A 104 12.56 -1.01 -10.39
C CYS A 104 12.31 -2.29 -11.20
N PRO A 105 11.56 -3.26 -10.65
CA PRO A 105 11.16 -4.45 -11.42
C PRO A 105 10.39 -4.06 -12.69
N VAL A 106 10.79 -4.63 -13.83
CA VAL A 106 10.21 -4.32 -15.15
C VAL A 106 9.84 -5.60 -15.89
N PRO A 107 8.64 -5.63 -16.50
CA PRO A 107 7.63 -4.56 -16.57
C PRO A 107 7.01 -4.25 -15.21
N GLY A 108 6.70 -2.97 -14.94
CA GLY A 108 6.20 -2.49 -13.67
C GLY A 108 5.24 -1.30 -13.80
N TYR A 109 4.80 -0.77 -12.67
CA TYR A 109 3.82 0.32 -12.64
C TYR A 109 4.51 1.68 -12.84
N ASP A 110 4.16 2.38 -13.92
CA ASP A 110 4.79 3.63 -14.36
C ASP A 110 4.74 4.76 -13.32
N ARG A 111 3.72 4.77 -12.44
CA ARG A 111 3.58 5.79 -11.39
C ARG A 111 4.65 5.68 -10.32
N HIS A 112 5.07 4.47 -9.97
CA HIS A 112 6.20 4.25 -9.07
C HIS A 112 7.48 4.89 -9.64
N PHE A 113 7.72 4.65 -10.92
CA PHE A 113 8.89 5.22 -11.60
C PHE A 113 8.83 6.75 -11.66
N GLY A 114 7.62 7.32 -11.88
CA GLY A 114 7.40 8.75 -11.83
C GLY A 114 7.70 9.37 -10.47
N VAL A 115 7.41 8.68 -9.36
CA VAL A 115 7.79 9.14 -8.02
C VAL A 115 9.31 9.16 -7.86
N THR A 116 10.00 8.08 -8.22
CA THR A 116 11.47 8.01 -8.16
C THR A 116 12.14 9.08 -9.01
N GLU A 117 11.65 9.29 -10.22
CA GLU A 117 12.15 10.33 -11.14
C GLU A 117 11.98 11.75 -10.55
N ALA A 118 10.82 12.02 -9.93
CA ALA A 118 10.51 13.33 -9.34
C ALA A 118 11.49 13.74 -8.23
N PHE A 119 12.05 12.78 -7.49
CA PHE A 119 13.07 13.01 -6.46
C PHE A 119 14.51 12.91 -6.98
N GLY A 120 14.72 12.70 -8.30
CA GLY A 120 16.05 12.50 -8.85
C GLY A 120 16.74 11.21 -8.42
N ILE A 121 15.96 10.24 -7.94
CA ILE A 121 16.46 8.92 -7.52
C ILE A 121 16.79 8.11 -8.77
N LYS A 122 17.98 7.53 -8.81
CA LYS A 122 18.42 6.69 -9.92
C LYS A 122 17.68 5.36 -9.93
N MET A 123 17.01 5.08 -11.02
CA MET A 123 16.28 3.82 -11.20
C MET A 123 17.19 2.75 -11.79
N ILE A 124 17.22 1.60 -11.14
CA ILE A 124 17.92 0.41 -11.61
C ILE A 124 16.88 -0.63 -12.04
N PRO A 125 16.72 -0.91 -13.32
CA PRO A 125 15.77 -1.91 -13.78
C PRO A 125 16.21 -3.31 -13.33
N VAL A 126 15.23 -4.08 -12.86
CA VAL A 126 15.40 -5.49 -12.48
C VAL A 126 14.44 -6.32 -13.32
N PRO A 127 14.89 -7.42 -13.95
CA PRO A 127 13.97 -8.31 -14.67
C PRO A 127 12.89 -8.90 -13.77
N MET A 128 11.69 -9.09 -14.31
CA MET A 128 10.62 -9.86 -13.69
C MET A 128 10.63 -11.30 -14.23
N ASN A 129 10.60 -12.26 -13.33
CA ASN A 129 10.36 -13.67 -13.60
C ASN A 129 8.86 -14.01 -13.42
N GLU A 130 8.51 -15.29 -13.59
CA GLU A 130 7.12 -15.76 -13.47
C GLU A 130 6.57 -15.71 -12.04
N ASP A 131 7.45 -15.59 -11.05
CA ASP A 131 7.14 -15.63 -9.61
C ASP A 131 7.63 -14.40 -8.82
N GLY A 132 8.10 -13.37 -9.51
CA GLY A 132 8.54 -12.13 -8.89
C GLY A 132 9.77 -11.51 -9.57
N PRO A 133 10.43 -10.52 -8.95
CA PRO A 133 11.68 -9.96 -9.49
C PRO A 133 12.80 -11.00 -9.49
N ASP A 134 13.75 -10.84 -10.39
CA ASP A 134 14.98 -11.66 -10.43
C ASP A 134 15.79 -11.44 -9.15
N MET A 135 15.64 -12.37 -8.19
CA MET A 135 16.24 -12.24 -6.87
C MET A 135 17.76 -12.36 -6.86
N ASP A 136 18.37 -13.01 -7.84
CA ASP A 136 19.82 -13.05 -7.93
C ASP A 136 20.37 -11.66 -8.26
N VAL A 137 19.73 -10.96 -9.19
CA VAL A 137 20.06 -9.55 -9.51
C VAL A 137 19.78 -8.63 -8.31
N VAL A 138 18.63 -8.79 -7.65
CA VAL A 138 18.27 -7.97 -6.48
C VAL A 138 19.30 -8.14 -5.37
N LYS A 139 19.62 -9.38 -4.99
CA LYS A 139 20.56 -9.69 -3.91
C LYS A 139 21.96 -9.14 -4.18
N GLU A 140 22.45 -9.29 -5.41
CA GLU A 140 23.76 -8.77 -5.80
C GLU A 140 23.83 -7.23 -5.64
N LEU A 141 22.81 -6.52 -6.12
CA LEU A 141 22.76 -5.06 -6.07
C LEU A 141 22.67 -4.53 -4.63
N VAL A 142 21.77 -5.08 -3.80
CA VAL A 142 21.55 -4.56 -2.44
C VAL A 142 22.66 -4.92 -1.46
N ALA A 143 23.34 -6.04 -1.68
CA ALA A 143 24.42 -6.48 -0.79
C ALA A 143 25.71 -5.66 -0.97
N ASN A 144 25.93 -5.08 -2.15
CA ASN A 144 27.19 -4.44 -2.50
C ASN A 144 27.11 -2.91 -2.64
N ASP A 145 25.92 -2.33 -2.59
CA ASP A 145 25.73 -0.91 -2.85
C ASP A 145 24.80 -0.26 -1.79
N ALA A 146 25.40 0.49 -0.86
CA ALA A 146 24.68 1.20 0.18
C ALA A 146 23.85 2.39 -0.33
N SER A 147 24.01 2.80 -1.60
CA SER A 147 23.14 3.81 -2.22
C SER A 147 21.78 3.26 -2.65
N VAL A 148 21.61 1.94 -2.72
CA VAL A 148 20.33 1.29 -3.01
C VAL A 148 19.45 1.33 -1.77
N LYS A 149 18.42 2.18 -1.79
CA LYS A 149 17.56 2.49 -0.65
C LYS A 149 16.19 1.84 -0.70
N GLY A 150 15.76 1.33 -1.84
CA GLY A 150 14.46 0.72 -1.93
C GLY A 150 14.24 -0.10 -3.19
N ILE A 151 13.14 -0.85 -3.15
CA ILE A 151 12.58 -1.60 -4.26
C ILE A 151 11.07 -1.38 -4.33
N TRP A 152 10.55 -1.16 -5.54
CA TRP A 152 9.10 -1.15 -5.78
C TRP A 152 8.59 -2.58 -6.02
N CYS A 153 7.54 -2.96 -5.30
CA CYS A 153 6.92 -4.27 -5.45
C CYS A 153 5.40 -4.11 -5.65
N VAL A 154 4.85 -4.80 -6.66
CA VAL A 154 3.41 -5.05 -6.80
C VAL A 154 3.24 -6.57 -6.70
N PRO A 155 3.08 -7.11 -5.46
CA PRO A 155 3.36 -8.51 -5.18
C PRO A 155 2.25 -9.47 -5.58
N LYS A 156 1.04 -8.99 -5.81
CA LYS A 156 -0.11 -9.84 -6.16
C LYS A 156 -0.83 -9.28 -7.38
N TYR A 157 -1.10 -10.15 -8.36
CA TYR A 157 -1.76 -9.78 -9.61
C TYR A 157 -1.13 -8.53 -10.25
N SER A 158 0.19 -8.52 -10.36
CA SER A 158 0.97 -7.33 -10.69
C SER A 158 0.55 -6.65 -11.99
N ASN A 159 0.68 -5.34 -12.02
CA ASN A 159 0.42 -4.55 -13.23
C ASN A 159 1.76 -4.19 -13.91
N PRO A 160 2.01 -4.60 -15.19
CA PRO A 160 1.05 -5.22 -16.12
C PRO A 160 1.11 -6.76 -16.18
N GLY A 161 2.02 -7.42 -15.49
CA GLY A 161 2.38 -8.82 -15.74
C GLY A 161 1.41 -9.86 -15.18
N GLY A 162 0.55 -9.51 -14.22
CA GLY A 162 -0.35 -10.44 -13.54
C GLY A 162 0.36 -11.40 -12.57
N VAL A 163 1.63 -11.19 -12.29
CA VAL A 163 2.46 -12.07 -11.44
C VAL A 163 2.08 -11.92 -9.98
N THR A 164 2.01 -13.05 -9.26
CA THR A 164 1.98 -13.08 -7.80
C THR A 164 3.31 -13.65 -7.30
N TYR A 165 3.92 -12.98 -6.31
CA TYR A 165 5.22 -13.36 -5.78
C TYR A 165 5.13 -14.70 -5.04
N SER A 166 6.10 -15.58 -5.28
CA SER A 166 6.23 -16.84 -4.54
C SER A 166 6.66 -16.59 -3.10
N ASP A 167 6.38 -17.56 -2.22
CA ASP A 167 6.84 -17.54 -0.84
C ASP A 167 8.37 -17.42 -0.75
N GLU A 168 9.10 -18.03 -1.68
CA GLU A 168 10.55 -17.95 -1.76
C GLU A 168 11.02 -16.54 -2.02
N VAL A 169 10.46 -15.86 -3.02
CA VAL A 169 10.76 -14.44 -3.33
C VAL A 169 10.47 -13.53 -2.13
N VAL A 170 9.33 -13.72 -1.46
CA VAL A 170 8.99 -12.93 -0.27
C VAL A 170 9.99 -13.14 0.86
N ARG A 171 10.37 -14.41 1.14
CA ARG A 171 11.36 -14.73 2.18
C ARG A 171 12.76 -14.20 1.84
N GLU A 172 13.15 -14.25 0.58
CA GLU A 172 14.43 -13.71 0.12
C GLU A 172 14.47 -12.18 0.27
N LEU A 173 13.42 -11.45 -0.14
CA LEU A 173 13.30 -10.01 0.06
C LEU A 173 13.40 -9.63 1.56
N ALA A 174 12.76 -10.42 2.42
CA ALA A 174 12.76 -10.19 3.86
C ALA A 174 14.13 -10.44 4.50
N SER A 175 14.85 -11.46 4.05
CA SER A 175 16.05 -11.97 4.73
C SER A 175 17.38 -11.57 4.09
N MET A 176 17.40 -11.14 2.82
CA MET A 176 18.64 -10.83 2.10
C MET A 176 19.48 -9.77 2.83
N PRO A 177 20.82 -9.94 2.89
CA PRO A 177 21.72 -8.92 3.39
C PRO A 177 21.64 -7.65 2.53
N THR A 178 21.64 -6.48 3.16
CA THR A 178 21.66 -5.19 2.48
C THR A 178 22.84 -4.35 2.99
N ALA A 179 23.56 -3.68 2.08
CA ALA A 179 24.62 -2.76 2.44
C ALA A 179 24.07 -1.48 3.12
N ALA A 180 22.83 -1.12 2.83
CA ALA A 180 22.14 0.00 3.46
C ALA A 180 21.23 -0.51 4.60
N ASP A 181 21.44 -0.02 5.83
CA ASP A 181 20.59 -0.33 6.98
C ASP A 181 19.17 0.24 6.83
N ASP A 182 19.05 1.31 6.06
CA ASP A 182 17.79 1.98 5.77
C ASP A 182 17.13 1.56 4.44
N PHE A 183 17.54 0.41 3.88
CA PHE A 183 16.85 -0.19 2.75
C PHE A 183 15.41 -0.54 3.09
N ARG A 184 14.46 -0.20 2.18
CA ARG A 184 13.03 -0.44 2.38
C ARG A 184 12.37 -1.12 1.19
N ILE A 185 11.45 -2.02 1.47
CA ILE A 185 10.57 -2.67 0.50
C ILE A 185 9.27 -1.84 0.44
N PHE A 186 9.00 -1.25 -0.72
CA PHE A 186 7.76 -0.52 -0.99
C PHE A 186 6.76 -1.49 -1.60
N TRP A 187 5.87 -2.01 -0.74
CA TRP A 187 4.96 -3.11 -1.02
C TRP A 187 3.58 -2.59 -1.39
N ASP A 188 3.37 -2.30 -2.69
CA ASP A 188 2.09 -1.80 -3.21
C ASP A 188 1.13 -2.96 -3.47
N ASN A 189 0.34 -3.30 -2.47
CA ASN A 189 -0.62 -4.39 -2.53
C ASN A 189 -1.98 -3.91 -3.07
N ALA A 190 -1.96 -3.31 -4.26
CA ALA A 190 -3.12 -2.69 -4.90
C ALA A 190 -4.24 -3.67 -5.24
N TYR A 191 -3.92 -4.96 -5.41
CA TYR A 191 -4.83 -6.00 -5.92
C TYR A 191 -5.08 -7.12 -4.92
N THR A 192 -4.84 -6.90 -3.64
CA THR A 192 -4.89 -7.93 -2.59
C THR A 192 -6.21 -8.71 -2.54
N VAL A 193 -7.33 -8.05 -2.84
CA VAL A 193 -8.70 -8.61 -2.78
C VAL A 193 -9.33 -8.82 -4.16
N HIS A 194 -8.55 -8.78 -5.25
CA HIS A 194 -9.05 -8.83 -6.63
C HIS A 194 -9.01 -10.25 -7.21
N HIS A 195 -9.56 -11.20 -6.48
CA HIS A 195 -9.67 -12.57 -6.96
C HIS A 195 -10.69 -12.69 -8.09
N LEU A 196 -10.36 -13.49 -9.11
CA LEU A 196 -11.26 -13.78 -10.23
C LEU A 196 -12.06 -15.07 -10.03
N TYR A 197 -11.65 -15.92 -9.08
CA TYR A 197 -12.27 -17.19 -8.79
C TYR A 197 -12.94 -17.17 -7.42
N ASP A 198 -14.11 -17.80 -7.33
CA ASP A 198 -14.87 -17.90 -6.08
C ASP A 198 -14.25 -18.93 -5.12
N ASP A 199 -13.67 -20.01 -5.66
CA ASP A 199 -12.98 -21.00 -4.84
C ASP A 199 -11.63 -20.46 -4.36
N VAL A 200 -11.46 -20.38 -3.04
CA VAL A 200 -10.21 -19.93 -2.41
C VAL A 200 -9.00 -20.76 -2.83
N ALA A 201 -9.22 -22.06 -3.19
CA ALA A 201 -8.15 -22.92 -3.66
C ALA A 201 -7.59 -22.51 -5.04
N ASP A 202 -8.39 -21.79 -5.83
CA ASP A 202 -8.01 -21.30 -7.16
C ASP A 202 -7.48 -19.87 -7.13
N GLN A 203 -7.51 -19.21 -5.95
CA GLN A 203 -7.01 -17.85 -5.77
C GLN A 203 -5.51 -17.86 -5.44
N ASP A 204 -4.76 -16.94 -6.03
CA ASP A 204 -3.36 -16.78 -5.66
C ASP A 204 -3.23 -16.43 -4.17
N GLN A 205 -2.31 -17.09 -3.50
CA GLN A 205 -1.93 -16.81 -2.13
C GLN A 205 -0.62 -16.02 -2.12
N LEU A 206 -0.53 -15.04 -1.22
CA LEU A 206 0.68 -14.23 -1.05
C LEU A 206 1.13 -14.34 0.41
N LEU A 207 2.39 -14.72 0.61
CA LEU A 207 2.99 -14.71 1.95
C LEU A 207 3.06 -13.28 2.45
N ASP A 208 2.74 -13.06 3.73
CA ASP A 208 2.84 -11.73 4.32
C ASP A 208 4.30 -11.27 4.48
N ILE A 209 4.62 -10.11 3.91
CA ILE A 209 5.97 -9.52 3.98
C ILE A 209 6.32 -9.06 5.40
N ALA A 210 5.34 -8.62 6.20
CA ALA A 210 5.58 -8.18 7.57
C ALA A 210 6.07 -9.35 8.44
N ASP A 211 5.34 -10.47 8.40
CA ASP A 211 5.71 -11.68 9.11
C ASP A 211 7.07 -12.19 8.65
N ALA A 212 7.30 -12.27 7.34
CA ALA A 212 8.58 -12.70 6.79
C ALA A 212 9.74 -11.79 7.25
N CYS A 213 9.54 -10.47 7.29
CA CYS A 213 10.55 -9.53 7.79
C CYS A 213 10.82 -9.71 9.30
N VAL A 214 9.79 -9.94 10.10
CA VAL A 214 9.94 -10.20 11.54
C VAL A 214 10.69 -11.51 11.78
N GLU A 215 10.32 -12.59 11.09
CA GLU A 215 11.01 -13.88 11.16
C GLU A 215 12.48 -13.78 10.75
N ALA A 216 12.80 -12.94 9.76
CA ALA A 216 14.15 -12.71 9.30
C ALA A 216 14.97 -11.75 10.19
N GLY A 217 14.37 -11.17 11.25
CA GLY A 217 15.04 -10.20 12.12
C GLY A 217 15.15 -8.79 11.52
N ASN A 218 14.38 -8.47 10.48
CA ASN A 218 14.34 -7.19 9.78
C ASN A 218 12.94 -6.52 9.87
N PRO A 219 12.36 -6.32 11.06
CA PRO A 219 10.97 -5.89 11.20
C PRO A 219 10.67 -4.52 10.56
N ASN A 220 11.66 -3.67 10.42
CA ASN A 220 11.50 -2.31 9.91
C ASN A 220 11.69 -2.18 8.38
N ARG A 221 11.87 -3.30 7.67
CA ARG A 221 12.30 -3.30 6.26
C ARG A 221 11.20 -2.94 5.28
N TYR A 222 9.92 -3.02 5.64
CA TYR A 222 8.80 -2.90 4.73
C TYR A 222 7.92 -1.68 4.99
N PHE A 223 7.28 -1.20 3.91
CA PHE A 223 6.11 -0.33 3.92
C PHE A 223 5.05 -0.95 3.02
N LYS A 224 3.89 -1.32 3.58
CA LYS A 224 2.74 -1.80 2.82
C LYS A 224 1.84 -0.64 2.43
N PHE A 225 1.29 -0.67 1.23
CA PHE A 225 0.33 0.31 0.72
C PHE A 225 -0.87 -0.37 0.11
N GLY A 226 -2.04 0.22 0.30
CA GLY A 226 -3.27 -0.23 -0.33
C GLY A 226 -4.31 0.86 -0.38
N SER A 227 -5.35 0.64 -1.18
CA SER A 227 -6.46 1.57 -1.30
C SER A 227 -7.73 0.87 -1.77
N THR A 228 -8.86 1.54 -1.60
CA THR A 228 -10.13 1.12 -2.17
C THR A 228 -10.35 1.62 -3.60
N SER A 229 -9.31 2.14 -4.27
CA SER A 229 -9.44 2.75 -5.61
C SER A 229 -10.02 1.83 -6.68
N LYS A 230 -9.83 0.52 -6.52
CA LYS A 230 -10.40 -0.49 -7.44
C LYS A 230 -11.47 -1.36 -6.78
N VAL A 231 -11.84 -1.03 -5.55
CA VAL A 231 -12.87 -1.68 -4.74
C VAL A 231 -14.16 -0.86 -4.75
N THR A 232 -14.05 0.44 -4.45
CA THR A 232 -15.17 1.39 -4.42
C THR A 232 -15.03 2.41 -5.56
N LEU A 233 -14.85 3.68 -5.22
CA LEU A 233 -14.75 4.78 -6.16
C LEU A 233 -13.33 5.39 -6.12
N PRO A 234 -12.54 5.34 -7.19
CA PRO A 234 -11.18 5.88 -7.20
C PRO A 234 -11.08 7.35 -6.79
N GLY A 235 -12.08 8.15 -7.19
CA GLY A 235 -12.13 9.58 -6.86
C GLY A 235 -12.62 9.90 -5.44
N ALA A 236 -13.17 8.91 -4.73
CA ALA A 236 -13.77 9.06 -3.40
C ALA A 236 -13.48 7.88 -2.48
N GLY A 237 -12.36 7.20 -2.70
CA GLY A 237 -11.89 6.08 -1.91
C GLY A 237 -11.19 6.48 -0.62
N ILE A 238 -10.67 5.48 0.07
CA ILE A 238 -9.69 5.62 1.16
C ILE A 238 -8.46 4.79 0.84
N SER A 239 -7.33 5.19 1.39
CA SER A 239 -6.08 4.46 1.26
C SER A 239 -5.41 4.30 2.62
N ALA A 240 -4.51 3.35 2.73
CA ALA A 240 -3.80 3.11 3.97
C ALA A 240 -2.38 2.63 3.71
N MET A 241 -1.55 2.78 4.72
CA MET A 241 -0.27 2.12 4.83
C MET A 241 -0.20 1.32 6.11
N ALA A 242 0.62 0.27 6.08
CA ALA A 242 1.05 -0.46 7.26
C ALA A 242 2.57 -0.57 7.28
N ALA A 243 3.14 -0.56 8.47
CA ALA A 243 4.58 -0.71 8.68
C ALA A 243 4.83 -1.20 10.11
N SER A 244 6.09 -1.50 10.45
CA SER A 244 6.43 -1.86 11.83
C SER A 244 5.99 -0.79 12.84
N PRO A 245 5.76 -1.15 14.11
CA PRO A 245 5.42 -0.18 15.16
C PRO A 245 6.38 1.01 15.24
N GLU A 246 7.68 0.77 15.06
CA GLU A 246 8.70 1.83 15.08
C GLU A 246 8.56 2.78 13.89
N ASN A 247 8.37 2.24 12.68
CA ASN A 247 8.11 3.04 11.49
C ASN A 247 6.81 3.84 11.61
N ILE A 248 5.74 3.24 12.11
CA ILE A 248 4.45 3.93 12.33
C ILE A 248 4.62 5.09 13.31
N ALA A 249 5.34 4.88 14.42
CA ALA A 249 5.60 5.95 15.39
C ALA A 249 6.40 7.12 14.78
N ASP A 250 7.45 6.83 14.00
CA ASP A 250 8.25 7.85 13.30
C ASP A 250 7.42 8.60 12.24
N ILE A 251 6.61 7.89 11.46
CA ILE A 251 5.72 8.50 10.46
C ILE A 251 4.69 9.41 11.13
N LYS A 252 4.03 8.96 12.19
CA LYS A 252 3.03 9.76 12.93
C LYS A 252 3.63 11.03 13.53
N ALA A 253 4.85 10.95 14.06
CA ALA A 253 5.56 12.11 14.59
C ALA A 253 5.82 13.19 13.51
N ARG A 254 5.95 12.79 12.24
CA ARG A 254 6.15 13.71 11.10
C ARG A 254 4.83 14.21 10.51
N MET A 255 3.78 13.38 10.54
CA MET A 255 2.50 13.70 9.92
C MET A 255 1.82 14.91 10.53
N GLY A 256 1.98 15.18 11.83
CA GLY A 256 1.34 16.28 12.53
C GLY A 256 1.67 17.68 11.98
N VAL A 257 2.73 17.79 11.16
CA VAL A 257 3.07 19.03 10.45
C VAL A 257 2.34 19.15 9.10
N GLN A 258 1.97 18.00 8.52
CA GLN A 258 1.34 17.90 7.21
C GLN A 258 -0.19 17.97 7.30
N THR A 259 -0.78 17.32 8.29
CA THR A 259 -2.23 17.21 8.46
C THR A 259 -2.62 17.06 9.93
N ILE A 260 -3.87 17.40 10.25
CA ILE A 260 -4.47 17.12 11.57
C ILE A 260 -5.28 15.80 11.51
N GLY A 261 -5.51 15.29 10.32
CA GLY A 261 -6.26 14.07 10.03
C GLY A 261 -6.90 14.15 8.65
N HIS A 262 -7.20 12.99 8.10
CA HIS A 262 -7.85 12.86 6.81
C HIS A 262 -9.38 12.87 6.93
N ASP A 263 -10.09 12.73 5.81
CA ASP A 263 -11.56 12.77 5.73
C ASP A 263 -12.20 11.59 6.48
N LYS A 264 -12.58 11.83 7.74
CA LYS A 264 -13.21 10.83 8.61
C LYS A 264 -14.65 10.49 8.23
N ILE A 265 -15.34 11.43 7.58
CA ILE A 265 -16.69 11.17 7.06
C ILE A 265 -16.60 10.13 5.95
N ASN A 266 -15.62 10.23 5.08
CA ASN A 266 -15.41 9.25 4.03
C ASN A 266 -14.91 7.90 4.59
N GLN A 267 -14.09 7.91 5.64
CA GLN A 267 -13.71 6.69 6.36
C GLN A 267 -14.95 5.99 6.96
N LEU A 268 -15.81 6.72 7.66
CA LEU A 268 -17.06 6.19 8.22
C LEU A 268 -17.96 5.61 7.13
N ARG A 269 -18.07 6.28 5.99
CA ARG A 269 -18.86 5.83 4.84
C ARG A 269 -18.37 4.48 4.33
N HIS A 270 -17.06 4.30 4.19
CA HIS A 270 -16.45 3.03 3.76
C HIS A 270 -16.67 1.91 4.78
N VAL A 271 -16.48 2.21 6.07
CA VAL A 271 -16.76 1.25 7.16
C VAL A 271 -18.21 0.79 7.12
N LYS A 272 -19.17 1.72 7.00
CA LYS A 272 -20.60 1.37 6.93
C LYS A 272 -20.97 0.60 5.66
N PHE A 273 -20.27 0.84 4.54
CA PHE A 273 -20.54 0.19 3.27
C PHE A 273 -19.93 -1.21 3.19
N LEU A 274 -18.65 -1.34 3.48
CA LEU A 274 -17.88 -2.59 3.36
C LEU A 274 -17.97 -3.45 4.62
N LYS A 275 -18.17 -2.84 5.79
CA LYS A 275 -18.30 -3.44 7.11
C LYS A 275 -17.02 -4.10 7.62
N ASP A 276 -16.62 -5.22 7.01
CA ASP A 276 -15.51 -6.07 7.43
C ASP A 276 -14.90 -6.82 6.23
N ALA A 277 -14.00 -7.75 6.49
CA ALA A 277 -13.36 -8.58 5.46
C ALA A 277 -14.38 -9.39 4.64
N ASP A 278 -15.43 -9.92 5.27
CA ASP A 278 -16.48 -10.67 4.58
C ASP A 278 -17.28 -9.76 3.64
N GLY A 279 -17.61 -8.55 4.10
CA GLY A 279 -18.27 -7.54 3.27
C GLY A 279 -17.43 -7.09 2.10
N ILE A 280 -16.10 -6.97 2.27
CA ILE A 280 -15.17 -6.72 1.16
C ILE A 280 -15.20 -7.88 0.17
N ALA A 281 -15.13 -9.13 0.64
CA ALA A 281 -15.15 -10.32 -0.21
C ALA A 281 -16.46 -10.42 -1.00
N GLU A 282 -17.61 -10.20 -0.36
CA GLU A 282 -18.91 -10.17 -1.04
C GLU A 282 -19.00 -9.07 -2.11
N HIS A 283 -18.44 -7.90 -1.83
CA HIS A 283 -18.40 -6.80 -2.79
C HIS A 283 -17.51 -7.12 -3.97
N MET A 284 -16.32 -7.70 -3.72
CA MET A 284 -15.37 -8.09 -4.76
C MET A 284 -15.86 -9.27 -5.61
N ALA A 285 -16.64 -10.21 -5.07
CA ALA A 285 -17.29 -11.26 -5.85
C ALA A 285 -18.24 -10.67 -6.92
N LYS A 286 -18.92 -9.55 -6.62
CA LYS A 286 -19.74 -8.84 -7.62
C LYS A 286 -18.90 -8.19 -8.71
N HIS A 287 -17.70 -7.70 -8.38
CA HIS A 287 -16.73 -7.21 -9.36
C HIS A 287 -16.24 -8.33 -10.28
N ALA A 288 -15.86 -9.48 -9.72
CA ALA A 288 -15.41 -10.65 -10.49
C ALA A 288 -16.48 -11.16 -11.46
N ALA A 289 -17.77 -11.11 -11.07
CA ALA A 289 -18.87 -11.52 -11.94
C ALA A 289 -19.09 -10.60 -13.18
N ILE A 290 -18.49 -9.41 -13.20
CA ILE A 290 -18.56 -8.47 -14.34
C ILE A 290 -17.42 -8.72 -15.34
N ILE A 291 -16.31 -9.28 -14.90
CA ILE A 291 -15.11 -9.51 -15.70
C ILE A 291 -15.16 -10.86 -16.39
#